data_fd74ec93664d552fee23be33df5747be
#
_entry.id   fd74ec93664d552fee23be33df5747be
#
_cell.length_a   1.000
_cell.length_b   1.000
_cell.length_c   1.000
_cell.angle_alpha   90.00
_cell.angle_beta   90.00
_cell.angle_gamma   90.00
#
_symmetry.space_group_name_H-M   'P 1'
#
loop_
_entity.id
_entity.type
_entity.pdbx_description
1 polymer ?
#
loop_
_entity_poly.entity_id
_entity_poly.type
_entity_poly.pdbx_seq_one_letter_code
_entity_poly.pdbx_strand_id
1 'polypeptide(L)'
;MPVGRALFVLGQWLAQGLKNIRFSGGEPMLYKGLDWLVHYVANGGCEKIAISTNGSFPLERYLELVETGVNDFSVSLDACCAADCGKMSGTQSVKIWERITQNIYELAKRTYVTVGVVLTDDNLLNLNGIVKFAHELGVADIRIIPAAQNGNMIAGVEALDPEIVAAHPILAYRVENILQGKPVRCIQEYDSHRCYIPIDDSVVCGNFHFPCVIYMREQGEPIGEIGPNMRAERIAWSETHNTFLDPICRANCLDVCVDHNNKCAYNYGACH
;
A
#
# COMPACT_ATOMS: atom_id res chain seq x y z
N MET A 1 -11.97 14.49 -3.19
CA MET A 1 -12.38 15.11 -1.90
C MET A 1 -12.02 16.60 -1.92
N PRO A 2 -12.85 17.55 -1.48
CA PRO A 2 -12.45 18.96 -1.30
C PRO A 2 -11.37 19.11 -0.22
N VAL A 3 -10.42 20.07 -0.41
CA VAL A 3 -9.29 20.29 0.52
C VAL A 3 -9.76 20.55 1.95
N GLY A 4 -10.78 21.40 2.14
CA GLY A 4 -11.31 21.70 3.48
C GLY A 4 -11.82 20.46 4.23
N ARG A 5 -12.43 19.50 3.53
CA ARG A 5 -12.87 18.24 4.13
C ARG A 5 -11.69 17.33 4.47
N ALA A 6 -10.66 17.28 3.61
CA ALA A 6 -9.44 16.54 3.89
C ALA A 6 -8.73 17.11 5.13
N LEU A 7 -8.61 18.43 5.25
CA LEU A 7 -8.04 19.09 6.42
C LEU A 7 -8.86 18.82 7.71
N PHE A 8 -10.18 18.78 7.62
CA PHE A 8 -11.02 18.40 8.76
C PHE A 8 -10.70 16.98 9.27
N VAL A 9 -10.61 15.99 8.34
CA VAL A 9 -10.24 14.62 8.70
C VAL A 9 -8.84 14.56 9.32
N LEU A 10 -7.86 15.21 8.68
CA LEU A 10 -6.48 15.25 9.17
C LEU A 10 -6.38 15.92 10.55
N GLY A 11 -7.13 16.98 10.79
CA GLY A 11 -7.19 17.64 12.09
C GLY A 11 -7.71 16.71 13.20
N GLN A 12 -8.76 15.93 12.91
CA GLN A 12 -9.25 14.91 13.85
C GLN A 12 -8.22 13.82 14.12
N TRP A 13 -7.57 13.31 13.06
CA TRP A 13 -6.56 12.27 13.21
C TRP A 13 -5.32 12.75 13.97
N LEU A 14 -4.85 13.97 13.72
CA LEU A 14 -3.75 14.57 14.47
C LEU A 14 -4.11 14.73 15.95
N ALA A 15 -5.32 15.16 16.26
CA ALA A 15 -5.81 15.24 17.66
C ALA A 15 -5.92 13.86 18.32
N GLN A 16 -6.05 12.79 17.55
CA GLN A 16 -6.07 11.39 18.02
C GLN A 16 -4.68 10.74 18.03
N GLY A 17 -3.60 11.48 17.71
CA GLY A 17 -2.24 10.99 17.75
C GLY A 17 -1.78 10.34 16.43
N LEU A 18 -2.24 10.83 15.27
CA LEU A 18 -1.77 10.36 13.96
C LEU A 18 -0.25 10.32 13.88
N LYS A 19 0.31 9.15 13.62
CA LYS A 19 1.74 8.91 13.44
C LYS A 19 2.12 8.69 11.98
N ASN A 20 1.29 7.98 11.25
CA ASN A 20 1.58 7.56 9.89
C ASN A 20 0.41 7.92 8.97
N ILE A 21 0.70 8.47 7.82
CA ILE A 21 -0.29 8.73 6.78
C ILE A 21 0.21 8.32 5.41
N ARG A 22 -0.71 7.84 4.58
CA ARG A 22 -0.44 7.56 3.17
C ARG A 22 -1.46 8.25 2.28
N PHE A 23 -0.97 9.12 1.40
CA PHE A 23 -1.77 9.68 0.32
C PHE A 23 -1.74 8.72 -0.88
N SER A 24 -2.91 8.30 -1.31
CA SER A 24 -3.12 7.36 -2.40
C SER A 24 -4.43 7.70 -3.13
N GLY A 25 -4.75 6.97 -4.18
CA GLY A 25 -5.99 7.16 -4.92
C GLY A 25 -5.82 6.69 -6.36
N GLY A 26 -6.26 7.48 -7.35
CA GLY A 26 -5.79 7.35 -8.72
C GLY A 26 -4.30 7.73 -8.76
N GLU A 27 -4.00 9.00 -9.06
CA GLU A 27 -2.64 9.54 -8.93
C GLU A 27 -2.66 10.76 -7.98
N PRO A 28 -2.05 10.67 -6.78
CA PRO A 28 -2.06 11.77 -5.80
C PRO A 28 -1.45 13.06 -6.33
N MET A 29 -0.46 12.96 -7.23
CA MET A 29 0.20 14.12 -7.81
C MET A 29 -0.74 14.99 -8.67
N LEU A 30 -1.91 14.46 -9.08
CA LEU A 30 -2.96 15.23 -9.75
C LEU A 30 -3.83 16.05 -8.78
N TYR A 31 -3.74 15.76 -7.47
CA TYR A 31 -4.56 16.44 -6.49
C TYR A 31 -3.98 17.82 -6.13
N LYS A 32 -4.64 18.90 -6.56
CA LYS A 32 -4.14 20.28 -6.42
C LYS A 32 -3.90 20.74 -4.98
N GLY A 33 -4.44 20.04 -4.00
CA GLY A 33 -4.28 20.35 -2.59
C GLY A 33 -3.24 19.51 -1.86
N LEU A 34 -2.49 18.63 -2.56
CA LEU A 34 -1.57 17.69 -1.93
C LEU A 34 -0.52 18.37 -1.05
N ASP A 35 0.11 19.44 -1.58
CA ASP A 35 1.15 20.19 -0.86
C ASP A 35 0.63 20.75 0.47
N TRP A 36 -0.60 21.29 0.46
CA TRP A 36 -1.26 21.79 1.67
C TRP A 36 -1.50 20.69 2.69
N LEU A 37 -1.94 19.50 2.25
CA LEU A 37 -2.21 18.38 3.14
C LEU A 37 -0.90 17.84 3.74
N VAL A 38 0.15 17.69 2.92
CA VAL A 38 1.47 17.26 3.39
C VAL A 38 2.03 18.24 4.41
N HIS A 39 2.03 19.54 4.10
CA HIS A 39 2.48 20.57 5.01
C HIS A 39 1.69 20.57 6.35
N TYR A 40 0.37 20.39 6.28
CA TYR A 40 -0.48 20.36 7.45
C TYR A 40 -0.14 19.20 8.39
N VAL A 41 0.05 17.97 7.86
CA VAL A 41 0.36 16.80 8.69
C VAL A 41 1.82 16.82 9.17
N ALA A 42 2.76 17.32 8.37
CA ALA A 42 4.16 17.48 8.77
C ALA A 42 4.28 18.43 9.98
N ASN A 43 3.63 19.59 9.92
CA ASN A 43 3.59 20.54 11.03
C ASN A 43 2.81 20.01 12.24
N GLY A 44 1.87 19.08 12.02
CA GLY A 44 1.13 18.40 13.08
C GLY A 44 1.91 17.30 13.79
N GLY A 45 3.16 17.03 13.40
CA GLY A 45 4.03 16.02 14.03
C GLY A 45 3.80 14.60 13.54
N CYS A 46 3.24 14.42 12.34
CA CYS A 46 3.16 13.11 11.70
C CYS A 46 4.57 12.60 11.38
N GLU A 47 4.91 11.39 11.85
CA GLU A 47 6.26 10.83 11.74
C GLU A 47 6.54 10.22 10.37
N LYS A 48 5.53 9.57 9.77
CA LYS A 48 5.63 8.94 8.46
C LYS A 48 4.58 9.50 7.51
N ILE A 49 5.05 10.18 6.46
CA ILE A 49 4.21 10.74 5.42
C ILE A 49 4.55 10.03 4.11
N ALA A 50 3.64 9.17 3.66
CA ALA A 50 3.85 8.32 2.51
C ALA A 50 3.00 8.75 1.31
N ILE A 51 3.53 8.58 0.10
CA ILE A 51 2.81 8.79 -1.17
C ILE A 51 2.89 7.52 -2.02
N SER A 52 1.72 7.03 -2.49
CA SER A 52 1.66 5.97 -3.50
C SER A 52 1.41 6.62 -4.87
N THR A 53 2.35 6.49 -5.79
CA THR A 53 2.34 7.18 -7.09
C THR A 53 2.77 6.25 -8.23
N ASN A 54 2.40 6.62 -9.45
CA ASN A 54 2.92 5.98 -10.66
C ASN A 54 4.31 6.50 -11.07
N GLY A 55 4.86 7.50 -10.37
CA GLY A 55 6.20 8.03 -10.60
C GLY A 55 6.36 8.90 -11.86
N SER A 56 5.30 9.24 -12.59
CA SER A 56 5.40 9.85 -13.93
C SER A 56 5.50 11.38 -13.95
N PHE A 57 5.37 12.06 -12.81
CA PHE A 57 5.48 13.51 -12.71
C PHE A 57 6.95 13.98 -12.80
N PRO A 58 7.20 15.28 -13.06
CA PRO A 58 8.56 15.84 -13.01
C PRO A 58 9.21 15.62 -11.64
N LEU A 59 10.51 15.32 -11.62
CA LEU A 59 11.28 15.03 -10.40
C LEU A 59 11.16 16.15 -9.36
N GLU A 60 11.19 17.38 -9.81
CA GLU A 60 11.14 18.58 -8.97
C GLU A 60 9.90 18.57 -8.06
N ARG A 61 8.76 18.09 -8.57
CA ARG A 61 7.53 17.99 -7.79
C ARG A 61 7.62 16.98 -6.64
N TYR A 62 8.34 15.89 -6.84
CA TYR A 62 8.60 14.92 -5.77
C TYR A 62 9.60 15.47 -4.74
N LEU A 63 10.62 16.18 -5.20
CA LEU A 63 11.62 16.80 -4.31
C LEU A 63 11.02 17.88 -3.43
N GLU A 64 10.12 18.73 -3.96
CA GLU A 64 9.34 19.69 -3.17
C GLU A 64 8.55 19.00 -2.05
N LEU A 65 7.95 17.84 -2.32
CA LEU A 65 7.22 17.07 -1.32
C LEU A 65 8.17 16.47 -0.25
N VAL A 66 9.36 16.00 -0.65
CA VAL A 66 10.40 15.56 0.30
C VAL A 66 10.79 16.71 1.23
N GLU A 67 11.05 17.89 0.69
CA GLU A 67 11.40 19.08 1.48
C GLU A 67 10.25 19.50 2.43
N THR A 68 9.01 19.24 2.05
CA THR A 68 7.82 19.51 2.87
C THR A 68 7.62 18.47 3.98
N GLY A 69 8.24 17.28 3.88
CA GLY A 69 8.19 16.25 4.92
C GLY A 69 7.77 14.86 4.47
N VAL A 70 7.52 14.63 3.17
CA VAL A 70 7.30 13.26 2.66
C VAL A 70 8.58 12.46 2.80
N ASN A 71 8.49 11.31 3.49
CA ASN A 71 9.63 10.45 3.79
C ASN A 71 9.46 8.99 3.36
N ASP A 72 8.39 8.66 2.62
CA ASP A 72 8.14 7.33 2.05
C ASP A 72 7.42 7.47 0.70
N PHE A 73 7.99 6.89 -0.35
CA PHE A 73 7.31 6.74 -1.64
C PHE A 73 7.09 5.26 -1.96
N SER A 74 5.87 4.93 -2.38
CA SER A 74 5.57 3.63 -2.98
C SER A 74 5.29 3.84 -4.46
N VAL A 75 6.23 3.45 -5.31
CA VAL A 75 6.14 3.67 -6.76
C VAL A 75 5.79 2.38 -7.46
N SER A 76 4.80 2.41 -8.36
CA SER A 76 4.43 1.25 -9.18
C SER A 76 5.44 1.05 -10.31
N LEU A 77 5.99 -0.17 -10.42
CA LEU A 77 6.93 -0.54 -11.48
C LEU A 77 6.75 -2.02 -11.84
N ASP A 78 5.93 -2.29 -12.86
CA ASP A 78 5.54 -3.65 -13.25
C ASP A 78 6.41 -4.25 -14.37
N ALA A 79 7.45 -3.52 -14.81
CA ALA A 79 8.33 -3.92 -15.90
C ALA A 79 9.77 -3.44 -15.68
N CYS A 80 10.76 -4.18 -16.22
CA CYS A 80 12.18 -3.80 -16.20
C CYS A 80 12.65 -3.07 -17.48
N CYS A 81 11.78 -2.87 -18.44
CA CYS A 81 12.11 -2.13 -19.66
C CYS A 81 10.92 -1.35 -20.22
N ALA A 82 11.23 -0.37 -21.06
CA ALA A 82 10.21 0.50 -21.65
C ALA A 82 9.19 -0.25 -22.54
N ALA A 83 9.64 -1.30 -23.24
CA ALA A 83 8.78 -2.08 -24.13
C ALA A 83 7.70 -2.84 -23.36
N ASP A 84 8.06 -3.47 -22.24
CA ASP A 84 7.13 -4.21 -21.40
C ASP A 84 6.24 -3.27 -20.59
N CYS A 85 6.78 -2.14 -20.10
CA CYS A 85 6.00 -1.08 -19.47
C CYS A 85 4.90 -0.56 -20.43
N GLY A 86 5.22 -0.37 -21.70
CA GLY A 86 4.26 0.06 -22.70
C GLY A 86 3.13 -0.92 -22.95
N LYS A 87 3.40 -2.22 -22.93
CA LYS A 87 2.37 -3.27 -23.05
C LYS A 87 1.41 -3.27 -21.86
N MET A 88 1.94 -3.12 -20.64
CA MET A 88 1.15 -3.21 -19.40
C MET A 88 0.35 -1.93 -19.12
N SER A 89 0.90 -0.76 -19.39
CA SER A 89 0.27 0.53 -19.10
C SER A 89 -0.59 1.11 -20.23
N GLY A 90 -0.54 0.49 -21.43
CA GLY A 90 -1.18 1.03 -22.63
C GLY A 90 -0.53 2.31 -23.18
N THR A 91 0.57 2.77 -22.58
CA THR A 91 1.32 3.95 -23.01
C THR A 91 2.67 3.55 -23.57
N GLN A 92 2.86 3.66 -24.86
CA GLN A 92 4.12 3.30 -25.57
C GLN A 92 5.23 4.36 -25.41
N SER A 93 5.20 5.19 -24.39
CA SER A 93 6.17 6.27 -24.25
C SER A 93 7.41 5.83 -23.46
N VAL A 94 8.49 5.54 -24.18
CA VAL A 94 9.84 5.33 -23.62
C VAL A 94 10.23 6.45 -22.66
N LYS A 95 9.90 7.70 -22.99
CA LYS A 95 10.20 8.88 -22.15
C LYS A 95 9.50 8.85 -20.78
N ILE A 96 8.30 8.28 -20.70
CA ILE A 96 7.59 8.15 -19.42
C ILE A 96 8.30 7.11 -18.56
N TRP A 97 8.67 5.96 -19.12
CA TRP A 97 9.41 4.92 -18.40
C TRP A 97 10.77 5.42 -17.90
N GLU A 98 11.54 6.11 -18.77
CA GLU A 98 12.82 6.72 -18.38
C GLU A 98 12.63 7.73 -17.22
N ARG A 99 11.58 8.54 -17.26
CA ARG A 99 11.26 9.46 -16.17
C ARG A 99 10.93 8.74 -14.88
N ILE A 100 10.09 7.71 -14.92
CA ILE A 100 9.72 6.93 -13.73
C ILE A 100 10.97 6.33 -13.09
N THR A 101 11.81 5.67 -13.88
CA THR A 101 13.03 5.02 -13.37
C THR A 101 14.05 6.04 -12.85
N GLN A 102 14.21 7.17 -13.52
CA GLN A 102 15.04 8.27 -13.03
C GLN A 102 14.50 8.85 -11.72
N ASN A 103 13.18 9.04 -11.60
CA ASN A 103 12.56 9.51 -10.38
C ASN A 103 12.77 8.52 -9.21
N ILE A 104 12.59 7.21 -9.44
CA ILE A 104 12.86 6.19 -8.41
C ILE A 104 14.31 6.28 -7.94
N TYR A 105 15.27 6.29 -8.87
CA TYR A 105 16.69 6.37 -8.57
C TYR A 105 17.07 7.63 -7.76
N GLU A 106 16.56 8.80 -8.15
CA GLU A 106 16.83 10.04 -7.46
C GLU A 106 16.15 10.14 -6.09
N LEU A 107 14.94 9.60 -5.95
CA LEU A 107 14.25 9.57 -4.67
C LEU A 107 14.89 8.56 -3.70
N ALA A 108 15.34 7.41 -4.18
CA ALA A 108 15.98 6.39 -3.36
C ALA A 108 17.25 6.87 -2.66
N LYS A 109 17.92 7.87 -3.23
CA LYS A 109 19.10 8.54 -2.59
C LYS A 109 18.72 9.45 -1.43
N ARG A 110 17.47 9.84 -1.28
CA ARG A 110 17.04 10.93 -0.38
C ARG A 110 16.04 10.48 0.67
N THR A 111 15.26 9.45 0.34
CA THR A 111 14.15 9.02 1.20
C THR A 111 13.89 7.53 1.04
N TYR A 112 12.98 6.98 1.85
CA TYR A 112 12.57 5.59 1.74
C TYR A 112 11.70 5.40 0.49
N VAL A 113 12.11 4.51 -0.39
CA VAL A 113 11.35 4.17 -1.60
C VAL A 113 11.08 2.68 -1.64
N THR A 114 9.80 2.33 -1.79
CA THR A 114 9.36 0.97 -2.08
C THR A 114 8.89 0.89 -3.52
N VAL A 115 9.39 -0.05 -4.29
CA VAL A 115 8.81 -0.40 -5.58
C VAL A 115 7.71 -1.44 -5.37
N GLY A 116 6.52 -1.16 -5.90
CA GLY A 116 5.39 -2.09 -5.92
C GLY A 116 5.26 -2.74 -7.29
N VAL A 117 5.33 -4.06 -7.35
CA VAL A 117 5.16 -4.87 -8.56
C VAL A 117 3.84 -5.63 -8.46
N VAL A 118 2.91 -5.38 -9.37
CA VAL A 118 1.70 -6.18 -9.51
C VAL A 118 1.99 -7.38 -10.41
N LEU A 119 1.90 -8.58 -9.86
CA LEU A 119 2.12 -9.82 -10.60
C LEU A 119 0.88 -10.19 -11.41
N THR A 120 1.09 -10.36 -12.70
CA THR A 120 0.14 -10.87 -13.68
C THR A 120 0.78 -12.00 -14.48
N ASP A 121 0.00 -12.70 -15.29
CA ASP A 121 0.55 -13.73 -16.19
C ASP A 121 1.56 -13.15 -17.19
N ASP A 122 1.41 -11.86 -17.55
CA ASP A 122 2.27 -11.19 -18.51
C ASP A 122 3.69 -10.91 -17.99
N ASN A 123 3.86 -10.71 -16.68
CA ASN A 123 5.17 -10.34 -16.10
C ASN A 123 5.75 -11.38 -15.13
N LEU A 124 5.01 -12.43 -14.79
CA LEU A 124 5.44 -13.44 -13.83
C LEU A 124 6.77 -14.12 -14.22
N LEU A 125 6.92 -14.47 -15.49
CA LEU A 125 8.15 -15.11 -16.00
C LEU A 125 9.36 -14.16 -16.01
N ASN A 126 9.13 -12.86 -15.97
CA ASN A 126 10.19 -11.83 -15.92
C ASN A 126 10.35 -11.22 -14.52
N LEU A 127 9.73 -11.80 -13.49
CA LEU A 127 9.76 -11.27 -12.14
C LEU A 127 11.17 -11.04 -11.62
N ASN A 128 12.08 -12.00 -11.84
CA ASN A 128 13.48 -11.85 -11.42
C ASN A 128 14.17 -10.64 -12.08
N GLY A 129 13.92 -10.41 -13.37
CA GLY A 129 14.43 -9.24 -14.07
C GLY A 129 13.89 -7.93 -13.50
N ILE A 130 12.60 -7.88 -13.15
CA ILE A 130 11.96 -6.69 -12.56
C ILE A 130 12.51 -6.42 -11.15
N VAL A 131 12.62 -7.45 -10.32
CA VAL A 131 13.15 -7.36 -8.94
C VAL A 131 14.61 -6.92 -8.95
N LYS A 132 15.44 -7.52 -9.81
CA LYS A 132 16.84 -7.14 -9.99
C LYS A 132 16.97 -5.68 -10.42
N PHE A 133 16.19 -5.27 -11.41
CA PHE A 133 16.19 -3.88 -11.88
C PHE A 133 15.77 -2.90 -10.79
N ALA A 134 14.72 -3.20 -10.01
CA ALA A 134 14.31 -2.37 -8.88
C ALA A 134 15.41 -2.28 -7.81
N HIS A 135 16.10 -3.39 -7.51
CA HIS A 135 17.26 -3.42 -6.61
C HIS A 135 18.39 -2.51 -7.11
N GLU A 136 18.73 -2.58 -8.39
CA GLU A 136 19.77 -1.76 -9.03
C GLU A 136 19.44 -0.25 -9.03
N LEU A 137 18.15 0.12 -8.97
CA LEU A 137 17.72 1.50 -8.76
C LEU A 137 17.97 2.01 -7.32
N GLY A 138 18.41 1.15 -6.39
CA GLY A 138 18.77 1.51 -5.02
C GLY A 138 17.57 1.69 -4.09
N VAL A 139 16.43 1.08 -4.38
CA VAL A 139 15.22 1.19 -3.54
C VAL A 139 15.42 0.52 -2.18
N ALA A 140 14.76 1.04 -1.17
CA ALA A 140 14.82 0.49 0.19
C ALA A 140 14.11 -0.86 0.30
N ASP A 141 13.01 -1.05 -0.43
CA ASP A 141 12.30 -2.33 -0.41
C ASP A 141 11.51 -2.58 -1.71
N ILE A 142 11.12 -3.83 -1.92
CA ILE A 142 10.34 -4.28 -3.07
C ILE A 142 9.13 -5.05 -2.56
N ARG A 143 7.95 -4.70 -3.06
CA ARG A 143 6.70 -5.36 -2.69
C ARG A 143 6.06 -6.00 -3.92
N ILE A 144 5.97 -7.32 -3.95
CA ILE A 144 5.21 -8.05 -4.96
C ILE A 144 3.77 -8.27 -4.49
N ILE A 145 2.80 -7.99 -5.35
CA ILE A 145 1.38 -8.07 -5.07
C ILE A 145 0.72 -8.89 -6.18
N PRO A 146 0.23 -10.09 -5.90
CA PRO A 146 -0.49 -10.85 -6.93
C PRO A 146 -1.78 -10.13 -7.33
N ALA A 147 -2.04 -10.09 -8.63
CA ALA A 147 -3.36 -9.75 -9.13
C ALA A 147 -4.38 -10.78 -8.59
N ALA A 148 -5.63 -10.35 -8.37
CA ALA A 148 -6.64 -11.19 -7.74
C ALA A 148 -6.94 -12.49 -8.52
N GLN A 149 -6.62 -12.53 -9.81
CA GLN A 149 -6.89 -13.65 -10.72
C GLN A 149 -5.70 -14.61 -10.88
N ASN A 150 -4.55 -14.32 -10.27
CA ASN A 150 -3.32 -15.07 -10.54
C ASN A 150 -3.08 -16.14 -9.46
N GLY A 151 -3.19 -17.43 -9.85
CA GLY A 151 -3.13 -18.57 -8.92
C GLY A 151 -1.77 -19.26 -8.79
N ASN A 152 -0.81 -19.07 -9.71
CA ASN A 152 0.44 -19.82 -9.70
C ASN A 152 1.67 -18.90 -9.72
N MET A 153 2.09 -18.47 -8.53
CA MET A 153 3.25 -17.58 -8.36
C MET A 153 4.54 -18.29 -7.97
N ILE A 154 4.48 -19.58 -7.62
CA ILE A 154 5.62 -20.32 -7.06
C ILE A 154 6.81 -20.27 -8.02
N ALA A 155 6.60 -20.62 -9.28
CA ALA A 155 7.68 -20.64 -10.28
C ALA A 155 8.37 -19.27 -10.47
N GLY A 156 7.61 -18.17 -10.37
CA GLY A 156 8.19 -16.82 -10.46
C GLY A 156 9.05 -16.45 -9.26
N VAL A 157 8.64 -16.83 -8.05
CA VAL A 157 9.40 -16.51 -6.82
C VAL A 157 10.58 -17.44 -6.59
N GLU A 158 10.52 -18.70 -7.04
CA GLU A 158 11.65 -19.64 -7.00
C GLU A 158 12.83 -19.18 -7.88
N ALA A 159 12.56 -18.40 -8.92
CA ALA A 159 13.58 -17.87 -9.81
C ALA A 159 14.27 -16.59 -9.28
N LEU A 160 13.82 -16.05 -8.14
CA LEU A 160 14.40 -14.83 -7.57
C LEU A 160 15.81 -15.07 -7.02
N ASP A 161 16.68 -14.07 -7.18
CA ASP A 161 18.00 -14.05 -6.58
C ASP A 161 17.89 -13.99 -5.04
N PRO A 162 18.41 -15.01 -4.31
CA PRO A 162 18.29 -15.07 -2.85
C PRO A 162 18.99 -13.90 -2.13
N GLU A 163 20.07 -13.35 -2.70
CA GLU A 163 20.79 -12.23 -2.10
C GLU A 163 19.95 -10.95 -2.18
N ILE A 164 19.27 -10.76 -3.32
CA ILE A 164 18.33 -9.62 -3.49
C ILE A 164 17.12 -9.80 -2.57
N VAL A 165 16.55 -11.01 -2.49
CA VAL A 165 15.43 -11.27 -1.58
C VAL A 165 15.81 -10.95 -0.14
N ALA A 166 16.98 -11.38 0.32
CA ALA A 166 17.47 -11.12 1.68
C ALA A 166 17.72 -9.62 1.97
N ALA A 167 18.04 -8.83 0.95
CA ALA A 167 18.25 -7.39 1.09
C ALA A 167 16.94 -6.58 1.27
N HIS A 168 15.78 -7.17 0.98
CA HIS A 168 14.48 -6.49 0.98
C HIS A 168 13.47 -7.20 1.90
N PRO A 169 13.29 -6.75 3.15
CA PRO A 169 12.46 -7.43 4.15
C PRO A 169 11.00 -7.66 3.74
N ILE A 170 10.37 -6.70 3.03
CA ILE A 170 8.98 -6.86 2.55
C ILE A 170 8.91 -7.94 1.46
N LEU A 171 9.91 -7.97 0.57
CA LEU A 171 10.03 -9.00 -0.46
C LEU A 171 10.25 -10.38 0.18
N ALA A 172 11.22 -10.48 1.11
CA ALA A 172 11.55 -11.71 1.82
C ALA A 172 10.32 -12.34 2.51
N TYR A 173 9.58 -11.52 3.27
CA TYR A 173 8.34 -11.96 3.90
C TYR A 173 7.33 -12.53 2.90
N ARG A 174 7.15 -11.87 1.76
CA ARG A 174 6.21 -12.30 0.73
C ARG A 174 6.65 -13.57 0.03
N VAL A 175 7.93 -13.67 -0.32
CA VAL A 175 8.53 -14.85 -0.94
C VAL A 175 8.40 -16.06 -0.01
N GLU A 176 8.75 -15.92 1.27
CA GLU A 176 8.62 -16.98 2.27
C GLU A 176 7.17 -17.49 2.37
N ASN A 177 6.19 -16.61 2.48
CA ASN A 177 4.78 -16.99 2.54
C ASN A 177 4.33 -17.77 1.29
N ILE A 178 4.74 -17.32 0.10
CA ILE A 178 4.40 -18.00 -1.15
C ILE A 178 5.03 -19.39 -1.22
N LEU A 179 6.32 -19.52 -0.88
CA LEU A 179 7.04 -20.81 -0.88
C LEU A 179 6.50 -21.80 0.15
N GLN A 180 5.97 -21.32 1.28
CA GLN A 180 5.28 -22.14 2.27
C GLN A 180 3.84 -22.51 1.86
N GLY A 181 3.37 -22.08 0.68
CA GLY A 181 2.01 -22.32 0.21
C GLY A 181 0.95 -21.51 0.96
N LYS A 182 1.35 -20.50 1.72
CA LYS A 182 0.41 -19.60 2.40
C LYS A 182 -0.32 -18.74 1.38
N PRO A 183 -1.65 -18.72 1.38
CA PRO A 183 -2.39 -17.89 0.45
C PRO A 183 -2.11 -16.40 0.74
N VAL A 184 -1.77 -15.65 -0.30
CA VAL A 184 -1.49 -14.20 -0.19
C VAL A 184 -2.77 -13.41 0.07
N ARG A 185 -3.91 -13.97 -0.33
CA ARG A 185 -5.25 -13.42 -0.08
C ARG A 185 -6.12 -14.53 0.47
N CYS A 186 -6.95 -14.23 1.34
CA CYS A 186 -8.09 -14.89 1.96
C CYS A 186 -7.95 -15.03 3.49
N ILE A 187 -9.08 -15.31 4.14
CA ILE A 187 -9.15 -15.66 5.56
C ILE A 187 -9.58 -17.12 5.64
N GLN A 188 -8.85 -17.92 6.40
CA GLN A 188 -9.17 -19.32 6.67
C GLN A 188 -10.05 -19.46 7.92
N GLU A 189 -10.67 -20.62 8.09
CA GLU A 189 -11.56 -20.88 9.22
C GLU A 189 -10.83 -20.80 10.59
N TYR A 190 -9.55 -21.10 10.61
CA TYR A 190 -8.70 -21.05 11.81
C TYR A 190 -8.10 -19.66 12.11
N ASP A 191 -8.27 -18.68 11.21
CA ASP A 191 -7.80 -17.32 11.41
C ASP A 191 -8.74 -16.52 12.33
N SER A 192 -8.28 -15.37 12.81
CA SER A 192 -9.15 -14.44 13.52
C SER A 192 -10.28 -13.94 12.62
N HIS A 193 -11.52 -14.08 13.10
CA HIS A 193 -12.70 -13.56 12.41
C HIS A 193 -13.01 -12.10 12.77
N ARG A 194 -12.18 -11.48 13.60
CA ARG A 194 -12.25 -10.06 13.93
C ARG A 194 -11.12 -9.30 13.24
N CYS A 195 -11.43 -8.14 12.67
CA CYS A 195 -10.43 -7.22 12.13
C CYS A 195 -10.09 -6.14 13.16
N TYR A 196 -8.85 -6.10 13.61
CA TYR A 196 -8.34 -5.09 14.55
C TYR A 196 -7.77 -3.86 13.85
N ILE A 197 -7.50 -3.95 12.54
CA ILE A 197 -6.90 -2.85 11.75
C ILE A 197 -7.70 -1.54 11.88
N PRO A 198 -9.05 -1.51 11.77
CA PRO A 198 -9.80 -0.26 11.80
C PRO A 198 -9.73 0.50 13.15
N ILE A 199 -9.24 -0.12 14.21
CA ILE A 199 -9.10 0.52 15.52
C ILE A 199 -8.06 1.64 15.47
N ASP A 200 -6.92 1.36 14.83
CA ASP A 200 -5.77 2.27 14.76
C ASP A 200 -5.45 2.76 13.34
N ASP A 201 -6.03 2.16 12.30
CA ASP A 201 -5.92 2.58 10.92
C ASP A 201 -7.27 3.07 10.39
N SER A 202 -7.26 3.88 9.35
CA SER A 202 -8.46 4.42 8.74
C SER A 202 -8.26 4.76 7.29
N VAL A 203 -9.25 4.45 6.47
CA VAL A 203 -9.28 4.83 5.06
C VAL A 203 -10.45 5.76 4.81
N VAL A 204 -10.20 6.90 4.16
CA VAL A 204 -11.25 7.81 3.71
C VAL A 204 -11.23 7.95 2.19
N CYS A 205 -12.40 7.90 1.58
CA CYS A 205 -12.58 8.10 0.16
C CYS A 205 -13.92 8.81 -0.11
N GLY A 206 -13.88 9.86 -0.92
CA GLY A 206 -15.08 10.68 -1.17
C GLY A 206 -15.60 11.33 0.12
N ASN A 207 -16.80 10.96 0.53
CA ASN A 207 -17.47 11.44 1.73
C ASN A 207 -17.50 10.40 2.87
N PHE A 208 -16.85 9.26 2.69
CA PHE A 208 -17.02 8.08 3.55
C PHE A 208 -15.70 7.60 4.11
N HIS A 209 -15.78 6.85 5.22
CA HIS A 209 -14.65 6.12 5.76
C HIS A 209 -14.91 4.60 5.73
N PHE A 210 -13.81 3.84 5.60
CA PHE A 210 -13.83 2.40 5.35
C PHE A 210 -12.88 1.67 6.32
N PRO A 211 -13.08 0.36 6.55
CA PRO A 211 -12.22 -0.42 7.44
C PRO A 211 -10.79 -0.60 6.88
N CYS A 212 -10.65 -0.71 5.57
CA CYS A 212 -9.35 -0.78 4.90
C CYS A 212 -9.45 -0.43 3.42
N VAL A 213 -8.29 -0.23 2.77
CA VAL A 213 -8.21 0.12 1.35
C VAL A 213 -8.70 -1.00 0.43
N ILE A 214 -8.54 -2.26 0.83
CA ILE A 214 -8.99 -3.40 0.04
C ILE A 214 -10.52 -3.44 0.03
N TYR A 215 -11.14 -3.36 1.20
CA TYR A 215 -12.59 -3.35 1.34
C TYR A 215 -13.24 -2.24 0.49
N MET A 216 -12.66 -1.04 0.53
CA MET A 216 -13.08 0.08 -0.30
C MET A 216 -12.96 -0.22 -1.80
N ARG A 217 -11.83 -0.81 -2.25
CA ARG A 217 -11.58 -1.11 -3.67
C ARG A 217 -12.49 -2.21 -4.21
N GLU A 218 -12.82 -3.18 -3.39
CA GLU A 218 -13.76 -4.27 -3.70
C GLU A 218 -15.23 -3.85 -3.53
N GLN A 219 -15.49 -2.53 -3.46
CA GLN A 219 -16.83 -1.93 -3.38
C GLN A 219 -17.63 -2.34 -2.14
N GLY A 220 -16.94 -2.64 -1.04
CA GLY A 220 -17.58 -2.87 0.26
C GLY A 220 -18.24 -1.60 0.79
N GLU A 221 -19.32 -1.79 1.56
CA GLU A 221 -20.07 -0.69 2.16
C GLU A 221 -19.18 0.11 3.13
N PRO A 222 -19.24 1.46 3.11
CA PRO A 222 -18.52 2.27 4.06
C PRO A 222 -18.98 1.99 5.49
N ILE A 223 -18.10 2.23 6.47
CA ILE A 223 -18.48 2.21 7.89
C ILE A 223 -19.46 3.35 8.18
N GLY A 224 -19.20 4.53 7.62
CA GLY A 224 -20.04 5.70 7.80
C GLY A 224 -19.54 6.90 7.00
N GLU A 225 -20.22 8.05 7.17
CA GLU A 225 -19.79 9.30 6.61
C GLU A 225 -18.64 9.93 7.42
N ILE A 226 -17.84 10.77 6.75
CA ILE A 226 -16.82 11.57 7.43
C ILE A 226 -17.49 12.51 8.44
N GLY A 227 -17.16 12.31 9.73
CA GLY A 227 -17.73 13.03 10.84
C GLY A 227 -16.91 12.93 12.12
N PRO A 228 -17.36 13.53 13.23
CA PRO A 228 -16.64 13.52 14.50
C PRO A 228 -16.57 12.13 15.15
N ASN A 229 -17.45 11.22 14.78
CA ASN A 229 -17.61 9.91 15.41
C ASN A 229 -16.84 8.78 14.68
N MET A 230 -16.11 9.08 13.59
CA MET A 230 -15.43 8.06 12.76
C MET A 230 -14.64 7.03 13.56
N ARG A 231 -13.96 7.42 14.65
CA ARG A 231 -13.20 6.46 15.47
C ARG A 231 -14.11 5.50 16.23
N ALA A 232 -15.16 6.02 16.87
CA ALA A 232 -16.13 5.20 17.58
C ALA A 232 -16.85 4.22 16.65
N GLU A 233 -17.21 4.67 15.46
CA GLU A 233 -17.84 3.85 14.43
C GLU A 233 -16.91 2.73 13.94
N ARG A 234 -15.61 2.98 13.75
CA ARG A 234 -14.62 1.96 13.39
C ARG A 234 -14.41 0.92 14.49
N ILE A 235 -14.39 1.36 15.75
CA ILE A 235 -14.28 0.45 16.90
C ILE A 235 -15.52 -0.46 16.92
N ALA A 236 -16.72 0.10 16.84
CA ALA A 236 -17.96 -0.65 16.80
C ALA A 236 -18.02 -1.63 15.63
N TRP A 237 -17.57 -1.20 14.44
CA TRP A 237 -17.47 -2.09 13.27
C TRP A 237 -16.51 -3.25 13.55
N SER A 238 -15.32 -2.99 14.11
CA SER A 238 -14.35 -4.03 14.48
C SER A 238 -14.91 -5.04 15.50
N GLU A 239 -15.81 -4.62 16.39
CA GLU A 239 -16.40 -5.47 17.41
C GLU A 239 -17.54 -6.34 16.89
N THR A 240 -18.27 -5.87 15.91
CA THR A 240 -19.49 -6.52 15.43
C THR A 240 -19.32 -7.24 14.10
N HIS A 241 -18.29 -6.89 13.31
CA HIS A 241 -18.12 -7.43 11.96
C HIS A 241 -17.35 -8.74 11.96
N ASN A 242 -17.95 -9.80 11.42
CA ASN A 242 -17.30 -11.09 11.22
C ASN A 242 -16.67 -11.15 9.83
N THR A 243 -15.33 -11.05 9.77
CA THR A 243 -14.57 -11.00 8.52
C THR A 243 -14.58 -12.32 7.75
N PHE A 244 -14.80 -13.46 8.39
CA PHE A 244 -14.90 -14.76 7.72
C PHE A 244 -16.24 -14.96 7.01
N LEU A 245 -17.30 -14.37 7.56
CA LEU A 245 -18.63 -14.39 6.95
C LEU A 245 -18.79 -13.33 5.85
N ASP A 246 -17.99 -12.28 5.88
CA ASP A 246 -18.00 -11.24 4.85
C ASP A 246 -17.27 -11.72 3.58
N PRO A 247 -17.95 -11.74 2.42
CA PRO A 247 -17.36 -12.27 1.18
C PRO A 247 -16.14 -11.47 0.68
N ILE A 248 -16.12 -10.15 0.91
CA ILE A 248 -14.98 -9.30 0.51
C ILE A 248 -13.77 -9.61 1.39
N CYS A 249 -13.93 -9.56 2.71
CA CYS A 249 -12.85 -9.84 3.66
C CYS A 249 -12.33 -11.26 3.47
N ARG A 250 -13.24 -12.25 3.41
CA ARG A 250 -12.89 -13.67 3.27
C ARG A 250 -12.03 -13.93 2.04
N ALA A 251 -12.40 -13.35 0.89
CA ALA A 251 -11.70 -13.61 -0.38
C ALA A 251 -10.46 -12.74 -0.60
N ASN A 252 -10.40 -11.54 -0.03
CA ASN A 252 -9.42 -10.52 -0.45
C ASN A 252 -8.47 -10.04 0.65
N CYS A 253 -8.67 -10.42 1.92
CA CYS A 253 -7.77 -10.01 2.99
C CYS A 253 -6.34 -10.48 2.71
N LEU A 254 -5.37 -9.57 2.80
CA LEU A 254 -3.97 -9.92 2.60
C LEU A 254 -3.39 -10.68 3.80
N ASP A 255 -2.48 -11.61 3.52
CA ASP A 255 -1.76 -12.40 4.53
C ASP A 255 -1.17 -11.54 5.66
N VAL A 256 -0.55 -10.40 5.33
CA VAL A 256 0.00 -9.46 6.34
C VAL A 256 -1.09 -8.91 7.27
N CYS A 257 -2.29 -8.69 6.76
CA CYS A 257 -3.44 -8.23 7.55
C CYS A 257 -4.00 -9.36 8.41
N VAL A 258 -4.05 -10.59 7.87
CA VAL A 258 -4.44 -11.80 8.60
C VAL A 258 -3.47 -12.06 9.74
N ASP A 259 -2.16 -12.02 9.49
CA ASP A 259 -1.11 -12.20 10.52
C ASP A 259 -1.21 -11.15 11.62
N HIS A 260 -1.47 -9.89 11.27
CA HIS A 260 -1.69 -8.83 12.25
C HIS A 260 -2.93 -9.14 13.14
N ASN A 261 -4.06 -9.49 12.52
CA ASN A 261 -5.29 -9.79 13.25
C ASN A 261 -5.14 -11.02 14.15
N ASN A 262 -4.45 -12.07 13.70
CA ASN A 262 -4.15 -13.26 14.49
C ASN A 262 -3.29 -12.92 15.72
N LYS A 263 -2.25 -12.09 15.55
CA LYS A 263 -1.42 -11.61 16.65
C LYS A 263 -2.22 -10.77 17.66
N CYS A 264 -3.09 -9.87 17.18
CA CYS A 264 -3.96 -9.10 18.05
C CYS A 264 -4.94 -9.99 18.81
N ALA A 265 -5.60 -10.93 18.15
CA ALA A 265 -6.52 -11.87 18.80
C ALA A 265 -5.83 -12.70 19.89
N TYR A 266 -4.61 -13.18 19.64
CA TYR A 266 -3.82 -13.89 20.64
C TYR A 266 -3.51 -13.02 21.86
N ASN A 267 -3.06 -11.79 21.65
CA ASN A 267 -2.71 -10.87 22.73
C ASN A 267 -3.94 -10.45 23.56
N TYR A 268 -5.07 -10.17 22.91
CA TYR A 268 -6.32 -9.85 23.62
C TYR A 268 -6.94 -11.05 24.32
N GLY A 269 -6.80 -12.27 23.78
CA GLY A 269 -7.27 -13.49 24.39
C GLY A 269 -6.42 -13.96 25.58
N ALA A 270 -5.14 -13.59 25.64
CA ALA A 270 -4.26 -13.90 26.76
C ALA A 270 -4.48 -12.97 27.99
N CYS A 271 -5.27 -11.90 27.83
CA CYS A 271 -5.60 -10.95 28.90
C CYS A 271 -6.96 -11.23 29.57
N HIS A 272 -7.65 -12.30 29.17
CA HIS A 272 -8.91 -12.79 29.74
C HIS A 272 -8.77 -14.27 30.10
#